data_73584fb9f4cf9a03e3d43879120d9017
#
_entry.id   73584fb9f4cf9a03e3d43879120d9017
#
_cell.length_a   1.000
_cell.length_b   1.000
_cell.length_c   1.000
_cell.angle_alpha   90.00
_cell.angle_beta   90.00
_cell.angle_gamma   90.00
#
_symmetry.space_group_name_H-M   'P 1'
#
loop_
_entity.id
_entity.type
_entity.pdbx_description
1 polymer ?
#
loop_
_entity_poly.entity_id
_entity_poly.type
_entity_poly.pdbx_seq_one_letter_code
_entity_poly.pdbx_strand_id
1 'polypeptide(L)'
;MKNPTPGKNPFELESYRDKMPMHIRELYDDMTRNYAKLQGRAGLGRFWRFWAFTVCYLALLMVISDTTTDTILVFVGLVLCGWLYIAVPSFTISVRRLHDDGKPVFWAVLPQVAIFYLLAEFTLGLPPNWIVWAILGAMAAVSFGFMSLPGIPLDDAYGEEPRED
;
A
#
# COMPACT_ATOMS: atom_id res chain seq x y z
N MET A 1 4.90 -37.29 -25.08
CA MET A 1 4.29 -37.22 -23.73
C MET A 1 5.29 -36.59 -22.78
N LYS A 2 5.12 -35.33 -22.40
CA LYS A 2 5.97 -34.66 -21.39
C LYS A 2 5.34 -34.93 -20.01
N ASN A 3 6.10 -35.59 -19.13
CA ASN A 3 5.70 -35.76 -17.72
C ASN A 3 5.54 -34.38 -17.06
N PRO A 4 4.43 -34.15 -16.35
CA PRO A 4 4.30 -32.94 -15.53
C PRO A 4 5.25 -33.05 -14.33
N THR A 5 6.11 -32.05 -14.17
CA THR A 5 6.95 -31.86 -12.99
C THR A 5 6.08 -31.76 -11.73
N PRO A 6 6.43 -32.40 -10.60
CA PRO A 6 5.71 -32.28 -9.36
C PRO A 6 6.06 -30.95 -8.68
N GLY A 7 5.35 -29.89 -9.02
CA GLY A 7 5.48 -28.58 -8.41
C GLY A 7 4.11 -27.94 -8.36
N LYS A 8 3.55 -27.84 -7.16
CA LYS A 8 2.35 -27.10 -6.75
C LYS A 8 1.43 -26.71 -7.90
N ASN A 9 0.35 -27.43 -8.07
CA ASN A 9 -0.65 -27.19 -9.09
C ASN A 9 -1.10 -25.72 -9.05
N PRO A 10 -0.77 -24.89 -10.06
CA PRO A 10 -1.23 -23.49 -10.09
C PRO A 10 -2.76 -23.39 -10.04
N PHE A 11 -3.47 -24.43 -10.44
CA PHE A 11 -4.92 -24.56 -10.35
C PHE A 11 -5.47 -24.61 -8.91
N GLU A 12 -4.72 -25.10 -7.92
CA GLU A 12 -5.19 -25.10 -6.53
C GLU A 12 -5.21 -23.70 -5.93
N LEU A 13 -4.17 -22.92 -6.14
CA LEU A 13 -4.10 -21.52 -5.66
C LEU A 13 -5.17 -20.63 -6.31
N GLU A 14 -5.44 -20.83 -7.60
CA GLU A 14 -6.51 -20.12 -8.30
C GLU A 14 -7.90 -20.51 -7.76
N SER A 15 -8.13 -21.80 -7.46
CA SER A 15 -9.37 -22.27 -6.86
C SER A 15 -9.65 -21.68 -5.47
N TYR A 16 -8.63 -21.45 -4.64
CA TYR A 16 -8.80 -20.77 -3.34
C TYR A 16 -9.08 -19.29 -3.51
N ARG A 17 -8.40 -18.63 -4.45
CA ARG A 17 -8.59 -17.21 -4.78
C ARG A 17 -10.02 -16.91 -5.22
N ASP A 18 -10.60 -17.75 -6.08
CA ASP A 18 -11.96 -17.56 -6.58
C ASP A 18 -13.05 -17.75 -5.50
N LYS A 19 -12.71 -18.41 -4.40
CA LYS A 19 -13.59 -18.57 -3.22
C LYS A 19 -13.46 -17.41 -2.22
N MET A 20 -12.48 -16.53 -2.37
CA MET A 20 -12.30 -15.39 -1.46
C MET A 20 -13.34 -14.30 -1.73
N PRO A 21 -13.86 -13.64 -0.68
CA PRO A 21 -14.62 -12.41 -0.85
C PRO A 21 -13.84 -11.40 -1.68
N MET A 22 -14.54 -10.61 -2.52
CA MET A 22 -13.94 -9.69 -3.49
C MET A 22 -12.88 -8.77 -2.86
N HIS A 23 -13.17 -8.17 -1.71
CA HIS A 23 -12.26 -7.26 -1.00
C HIS A 23 -10.97 -7.93 -0.51
N ILE A 24 -11.04 -9.20 -0.08
CA ILE A 24 -9.88 -9.96 0.35
C ILE A 24 -9.05 -10.37 -0.87
N ARG A 25 -9.71 -10.74 -1.96
CA ARG A 25 -9.05 -11.08 -3.22
C ARG A 25 -8.29 -9.89 -3.81
N GLU A 26 -8.90 -8.70 -3.80
CA GLU A 26 -8.24 -7.47 -4.25
C GLU A 26 -6.99 -7.15 -3.44
N LEU A 27 -7.09 -7.22 -2.10
CA LEU A 27 -5.96 -7.01 -1.21
C LEU A 27 -4.84 -8.03 -1.45
N TYR A 28 -5.19 -9.31 -1.60
CA TYR A 28 -4.25 -10.36 -1.95
C TYR A 28 -3.55 -10.10 -3.29
N ASP A 29 -4.31 -9.70 -4.31
CA ASP A 29 -3.76 -9.37 -5.63
C ASP A 29 -2.83 -8.15 -5.57
N ASP A 30 -3.13 -7.14 -4.75
CA ASP A 30 -2.26 -5.96 -4.58
C ASP A 30 -0.97 -6.29 -3.82
N MET A 31 -1.03 -7.22 -2.86
CA MET A 31 0.13 -7.68 -2.10
C MET A 31 0.99 -8.73 -2.83
N THR A 32 0.52 -9.29 -3.94
CA THR A 32 1.22 -10.36 -4.66
C THR A 32 1.39 -10.05 -6.15
N ARG A 33 0.32 -10.12 -6.92
CA ARG A 33 0.35 -9.99 -8.39
C ARG A 33 0.62 -8.56 -8.86
N ASN A 34 0.09 -7.59 -8.12
CA ASN A 34 0.21 -6.16 -8.43
C ASN A 34 1.20 -5.44 -7.52
N TYR A 35 2.03 -6.17 -6.76
CA TYR A 35 2.92 -5.66 -5.73
C TYR A 35 3.74 -4.43 -6.17
N ALA A 36 4.32 -4.47 -7.38
CA ALA A 36 5.09 -3.39 -7.97
C ALA A 36 4.56 -2.97 -9.36
N LYS A 37 3.27 -3.27 -9.66
CA LYS A 37 2.68 -2.95 -10.96
C LYS A 37 2.17 -1.52 -10.97
N LEU A 38 2.94 -0.61 -11.55
CA LEU A 38 2.61 0.82 -11.66
C LEU A 38 1.57 1.12 -12.75
N GLN A 39 1.40 0.22 -13.73
CA GLN A 39 0.44 0.38 -14.81
C GLN A 39 -0.97 0.00 -14.37
N GLY A 40 -1.97 0.62 -15.00
CA GLY A 40 -3.39 0.41 -14.74
C GLY A 40 -3.98 1.50 -13.85
N ARG A 41 -5.26 1.31 -13.53
CA ARG A 41 -6.08 2.24 -12.75
C ARG A 41 -6.56 1.54 -11.48
N ALA A 42 -6.84 2.28 -10.43
CA ALA A 42 -7.39 1.75 -9.19
C ALA A 42 -8.60 2.58 -8.74
N GLY A 43 -9.75 1.93 -8.61
CA GLY A 43 -10.98 2.55 -8.12
C GLY A 43 -10.84 3.07 -6.68
N LEU A 44 -11.67 4.03 -6.32
CA LEU A 44 -11.64 4.72 -5.02
C LEU A 44 -11.82 3.75 -3.84
N GLY A 45 -12.77 2.82 -3.95
CA GLY A 45 -13.04 1.84 -2.90
C GLY A 45 -11.85 0.90 -2.64
N ARG A 46 -11.19 0.41 -3.70
CA ARG A 46 -10.00 -0.42 -3.60
C ARG A 46 -8.84 0.33 -2.95
N PHE A 47 -8.60 1.58 -3.35
CA PHE A 47 -7.58 2.46 -2.78
C PHE A 47 -7.76 2.62 -1.27
N TRP A 48 -8.96 2.99 -0.80
CA TRP A 48 -9.20 3.21 0.63
C TRP A 48 -9.16 1.94 1.46
N ARG A 49 -9.64 0.80 0.94
CA ARG A 49 -9.51 -0.50 1.62
C ARG A 49 -8.05 -0.89 1.83
N PHE A 50 -7.21 -0.65 0.81
CA PHE A 50 -5.78 -0.93 0.93
C PHE A 50 -5.10 -0.02 1.95
N TRP A 51 -5.41 1.27 1.96
CA TRP A 51 -4.85 2.20 2.94
C TRP A 51 -5.32 1.92 4.36
N ALA A 52 -6.57 1.56 4.57
CA ALA A 52 -7.07 1.09 5.88
C ALA A 52 -6.28 -0.15 6.36
N PHE A 53 -6.07 -1.11 5.48
CA PHE A 53 -5.21 -2.27 5.78
C PHE A 53 -3.78 -1.84 6.13
N THR A 54 -3.17 -0.93 5.37
CA THR A 54 -1.82 -0.42 5.61
C THR A 54 -1.69 0.20 7.00
N VAL A 55 -2.64 1.04 7.40
CA VAL A 55 -2.65 1.66 8.74
C VAL A 55 -2.78 0.60 9.84
N CYS A 56 -3.72 -0.34 9.70
CA CYS A 56 -3.89 -1.43 10.66
C CYS A 56 -2.63 -2.32 10.75
N TYR A 57 -2.02 -2.64 9.61
CA TYR A 57 -0.78 -3.42 9.55
C TYR A 57 0.37 -2.73 10.28
N LEU A 58 0.60 -1.43 10.00
CA LEU A 58 1.66 -0.67 10.66
C LEU A 58 1.41 -0.52 12.17
N ALA A 59 0.17 -0.25 12.57
CA ALA A 59 -0.18 -0.18 13.99
C ALA A 59 0.07 -1.52 14.70
N LEU A 60 -0.35 -2.63 14.10
CA LEU A 60 -0.10 -3.97 14.64
C LEU A 60 1.41 -4.28 14.71
N LEU A 61 2.17 -3.93 13.68
CA LEU A 61 3.62 -4.10 13.64
C LEU A 61 4.30 -3.33 14.77
N MET A 62 3.88 -2.10 15.03
CA MET A 62 4.39 -1.28 16.13
C MET A 62 4.11 -1.93 17.50
N VAL A 63 2.88 -2.37 17.73
CA VAL A 63 2.50 -3.03 19.00
C VAL A 63 3.29 -4.33 19.21
N ILE A 64 3.39 -5.18 18.18
CA ILE A 64 4.16 -6.42 18.28
C ILE A 64 5.63 -6.14 18.56
N SER A 65 6.22 -5.19 17.85
CA SER A 65 7.63 -4.85 18.01
C SER A 65 7.93 -4.31 19.41
N ASP A 66 7.05 -3.47 19.96
CA ASP A 66 7.21 -2.91 21.32
C ASP A 66 7.08 -4.00 22.40
N THR A 67 6.16 -4.94 22.23
CA THR A 67 5.87 -5.98 23.23
C THR A 67 6.83 -7.19 23.21
N THR A 68 7.51 -7.42 22.08
CA THR A 68 8.28 -8.68 21.87
C THR A 68 9.79 -8.48 21.88
N THR A 69 10.28 -7.25 21.91
CA THR A 69 11.70 -6.98 21.64
C THR A 69 12.36 -6.10 22.70
N ASP A 70 13.26 -6.68 23.48
CA ASP A 70 14.09 -5.94 24.45
C ASP A 70 15.29 -5.23 23.79
N THR A 71 15.60 -5.57 22.53
CA THR A 71 16.75 -5.05 21.80
C THR A 71 16.33 -4.02 20.76
N ILE A 72 16.74 -2.76 20.92
CA ILE A 72 16.41 -1.65 20.01
C ILE A 72 16.73 -1.94 18.54
N LEU A 73 17.83 -2.64 18.26
CA LEU A 73 18.22 -2.99 16.89
C LEU A 73 17.22 -3.94 16.21
N VAL A 74 16.71 -4.92 16.97
CA VAL A 74 15.71 -5.87 16.44
C VAL A 74 14.39 -5.15 16.24
N PHE A 75 13.98 -4.30 17.18
CA PHE A 75 12.80 -3.46 17.07
C PHE A 75 12.85 -2.58 15.80
N VAL A 76 13.92 -1.79 15.63
CA VAL A 76 14.12 -0.92 14.45
C VAL A 76 14.13 -1.75 13.17
N GLY A 77 14.81 -2.89 13.15
CA GLY A 77 14.87 -3.79 12.00
C GLY A 77 13.49 -4.31 11.60
N LEU A 78 12.68 -4.77 12.56
CA LEU A 78 11.32 -5.27 12.29
C LEU A 78 10.40 -4.17 11.73
N VAL A 79 10.44 -2.98 12.32
CA VAL A 79 9.60 -1.85 11.87
C VAL A 79 10.02 -1.40 10.46
N LEU A 80 11.32 -1.26 10.19
CA LEU A 80 11.80 -0.84 8.88
C LEU A 80 11.53 -1.90 7.80
N CYS A 81 11.80 -3.17 8.06
CA CYS A 81 11.51 -4.25 7.11
C CYS A 81 10.01 -4.37 6.84
N GLY A 82 9.18 -4.29 7.88
CA GLY A 82 7.73 -4.31 7.76
C GLY A 82 7.19 -3.12 6.97
N TRP A 83 7.74 -1.91 7.21
CA TRP A 83 7.38 -0.73 6.42
C TRP A 83 7.81 -0.88 4.95
N LEU A 84 9.04 -1.28 4.67
CA LEU A 84 9.52 -1.50 3.29
C LEU A 84 8.64 -2.51 2.54
N TYR A 85 8.19 -3.57 3.23
CA TYR A 85 7.29 -4.55 2.64
C TYR A 85 5.95 -3.95 2.20
N ILE A 86 5.32 -3.07 3.00
CA ILE A 86 4.04 -2.46 2.67
C ILE A 86 4.18 -1.17 1.84
N ALA A 87 5.34 -0.50 1.88
CA ALA A 87 5.56 0.76 1.17
C ALA A 87 5.45 0.61 -0.35
N VAL A 88 5.97 -0.49 -0.92
CA VAL A 88 5.91 -0.72 -2.36
C VAL A 88 4.47 -0.86 -2.85
N PRO A 89 3.62 -1.74 -2.32
CA PRO A 89 2.24 -1.86 -2.80
C PRO A 89 1.38 -0.64 -2.44
N SER A 90 1.62 0.05 -1.31
CA SER A 90 0.90 1.28 -0.99
C SER A 90 1.26 2.44 -1.92
N PHE A 91 2.51 2.55 -2.33
CA PHE A 91 2.94 3.47 -3.38
C PHE A 91 2.30 3.10 -4.73
N THR A 92 2.36 1.83 -5.09
CA THR A 92 1.84 1.31 -6.37
C THR A 92 0.34 1.57 -6.52
N ILE A 93 -0.46 1.32 -5.48
CA ILE A 93 -1.90 1.58 -5.55
C ILE A 93 -2.20 3.08 -5.61
N SER A 94 -1.38 3.91 -4.93
CA SER A 94 -1.50 5.37 -4.99
C SER A 94 -1.19 5.91 -6.39
N VAL A 95 -0.15 5.40 -7.04
CA VAL A 95 0.17 5.73 -8.44
C VAL A 95 -1.00 5.36 -9.38
N ARG A 96 -1.53 4.14 -9.24
CA ARG A 96 -2.66 3.68 -10.05
C ARG A 96 -3.93 4.48 -9.82
N ARG A 97 -4.12 5.00 -8.59
CA ARG A 97 -5.23 5.90 -8.28
C ARG A 97 -5.04 7.28 -8.93
N LEU A 98 -3.80 7.81 -8.92
CA LEU A 98 -3.48 9.07 -9.59
C LEU A 98 -3.61 8.97 -11.12
N HIS A 99 -3.30 7.81 -11.70
CA HIS A 99 -3.57 7.55 -13.11
C HIS A 99 -5.07 7.59 -13.43
N ASP A 100 -5.92 7.09 -12.52
CA ASP A 100 -7.37 7.15 -12.65
C ASP A 100 -7.92 8.59 -12.64
N ASP A 101 -7.25 9.48 -11.91
CA ASP A 101 -7.61 10.89 -11.76
C ASP A 101 -6.80 11.83 -12.69
N GLY A 102 -5.91 11.30 -13.53
CA GLY A 102 -5.07 12.09 -14.45
C GLY A 102 -4.08 13.03 -13.74
N LYS A 103 -3.69 12.73 -12.51
CA LYS A 103 -2.80 13.56 -11.70
C LYS A 103 -1.34 13.09 -11.77
N PRO A 104 -0.38 14.00 -11.53
CA PRO A 104 1.03 13.65 -11.49
C PRO A 104 1.37 12.63 -10.40
N VAL A 105 2.16 11.62 -10.76
CA VAL A 105 2.55 10.50 -9.88
C VAL A 105 3.32 10.95 -8.64
N PHE A 106 3.97 12.11 -8.66
CA PHE A 106 4.75 12.59 -7.52
C PHE A 106 3.91 12.73 -6.24
N TRP A 107 2.59 12.95 -6.34
CA TRP A 107 1.68 12.99 -5.19
C TRP A 107 1.64 11.67 -4.42
N ALA A 108 1.96 10.52 -5.06
CA ALA A 108 2.03 9.24 -4.38
C ALA A 108 3.23 9.13 -3.41
N VAL A 109 4.26 9.95 -3.60
CA VAL A 109 5.48 9.94 -2.76
C VAL A 109 5.23 10.58 -1.40
N LEU A 110 4.40 11.63 -1.34
CA LEU A 110 4.23 12.43 -0.13
C LEU A 110 3.71 11.64 1.09
N PRO A 111 2.67 10.80 0.97
CA PRO A 111 2.26 9.94 2.09
C PRO A 111 3.35 8.98 2.55
N GLN A 112 4.17 8.46 1.62
CA GLN A 112 5.28 7.56 1.97
C GLN A 112 6.36 8.26 2.77
N VAL A 113 6.71 9.49 2.37
CA VAL A 113 7.68 10.33 3.11
C VAL A 113 7.18 10.65 4.51
N ALA A 114 5.89 11.01 4.64
CA ALA A 114 5.28 11.30 5.93
C ALA A 114 5.31 10.07 6.86
N ILE A 115 4.94 8.89 6.36
CA ILE A 115 4.97 7.64 7.13
C ILE A 115 6.41 7.28 7.50
N PHE A 116 7.36 7.37 6.57
CA PHE A 116 8.76 7.09 6.83
C PHE A 116 9.33 7.97 7.94
N TYR A 117 9.06 9.28 7.87
CA TYR A 117 9.50 10.22 8.89
C TYR A 117 8.93 9.86 10.26
N LEU A 118 7.63 9.58 10.33
CA LEU A 118 6.92 9.21 11.55
C LEU A 118 7.50 7.92 12.17
N LEU A 119 7.73 6.91 11.35
CA LEU A 119 8.35 5.66 11.79
C LEU A 119 9.79 5.86 12.25
N ALA A 120 10.58 6.67 11.54
CA ALA A 120 11.96 6.97 11.92
C ALA A 120 12.03 7.72 13.25
N GLU A 121 11.18 8.73 13.45
CA GLU A 121 11.09 9.47 14.71
C GLU A 121 10.73 8.56 15.89
N PHE A 122 9.73 7.70 15.71
CA PHE A 122 9.31 6.74 16.71
C PHE A 122 10.41 5.70 17.03
N THR A 123 11.00 5.08 15.99
CA THR A 123 12.00 4.01 16.17
C THR A 123 13.33 4.49 16.71
N LEU A 124 13.73 5.72 16.40
CA LEU A 124 14.98 6.31 16.87
C LEU A 124 14.82 7.08 18.18
N GLY A 125 13.60 7.15 18.73
CA GLY A 125 13.31 7.89 19.95
C GLY A 125 13.61 9.39 19.83
N LEU A 126 13.47 9.97 18.63
CA LEU A 126 13.73 11.39 18.41
C LEU A 126 12.64 12.24 19.06
N PRO A 127 12.99 13.44 19.56
CA PRO A 127 11.95 14.33 20.10
C PRO A 127 10.98 14.76 18.99
N PRO A 128 9.66 14.74 19.26
CA PRO A 128 8.68 15.06 18.26
C PRO A 128 8.79 16.51 17.80
N ASN A 129 8.95 16.68 16.47
CA ASN A 129 8.98 18.00 15.84
C ASN A 129 7.61 18.31 15.24
N TRP A 130 6.74 18.96 16.01
CA TRP A 130 5.37 19.26 15.62
C TRP A 130 5.26 20.16 14.38
N ILE A 131 6.27 20.99 14.06
CA ILE A 131 6.30 21.81 12.84
C ILE A 131 6.47 20.90 11.62
N VAL A 132 7.41 19.94 11.67
CA VAL A 132 7.60 18.96 10.60
C VAL A 132 6.34 18.08 10.45
N TRP A 133 5.73 17.68 11.56
CA TRP A 133 4.48 16.92 11.54
C TRP A 133 3.35 17.68 10.87
N ALA A 134 3.21 18.97 11.18
CA ALA A 134 2.19 19.82 10.57
C ALA A 134 2.40 19.95 9.04
N ILE A 135 3.64 20.15 8.60
CA ILE A 135 3.99 20.26 7.18
C ILE A 135 3.73 18.94 6.46
N LEU A 136 4.29 17.84 6.95
CA LEU A 136 4.13 16.51 6.33
C LEU A 136 2.67 16.05 6.36
N GLY A 137 1.96 16.30 7.46
CA GLY A 137 0.54 16.01 7.58
C GLY A 137 -0.32 16.81 6.59
N ALA A 138 -0.02 18.11 6.41
CA ALA A 138 -0.71 18.92 5.41
C ALA A 138 -0.42 18.42 3.98
N MET A 139 0.83 18.09 3.67
CA MET A 139 1.22 17.54 2.36
C MET A 139 0.54 16.18 2.10
N ALA A 140 0.52 15.30 3.08
CA ALA A 140 -0.18 14.02 2.97
C ALA A 140 -1.71 14.22 2.81
N ALA A 141 -2.32 15.14 3.56
CA ALA A 141 -3.74 15.45 3.45
C ALA A 141 -4.12 15.97 2.06
N VAL A 142 -3.31 16.88 1.48
CA VAL A 142 -3.50 17.35 0.10
C VAL A 142 -3.39 16.19 -0.90
N SER A 143 -2.40 15.33 -0.72
CA SER A 143 -2.18 14.16 -1.56
C SER A 143 -3.38 13.20 -1.50
N PHE A 144 -3.85 12.84 -0.31
CA PHE A 144 -5.05 12.02 -0.13
C PHE A 144 -6.31 12.71 -0.64
N GLY A 145 -6.39 14.04 -0.52
CA GLY A 145 -7.47 14.83 -1.11
C GLY A 145 -7.55 14.62 -2.61
N PHE A 146 -6.44 14.72 -3.33
CA PHE A 146 -6.40 14.44 -4.77
C PHE A 146 -6.79 12.98 -5.08
N MET A 147 -6.29 12.03 -4.33
CA MET A 147 -6.59 10.60 -4.54
C MET A 147 -8.05 10.24 -4.17
N SER A 148 -8.77 11.12 -3.47
CA SER A 148 -10.17 10.95 -3.09
C SER A 148 -11.16 11.50 -4.11
N LEU A 149 -10.68 12.24 -5.11
CA LEU A 149 -11.53 12.77 -6.17
C LEU A 149 -12.08 11.63 -7.04
N PRO A 150 -13.29 11.76 -7.61
CA PRO A 150 -13.80 10.78 -8.56
C PRO A 150 -12.88 10.71 -9.79
N GLY A 151 -12.62 9.49 -10.29
CA GLY A 151 -11.81 9.28 -11.49
C GLY A 151 -12.40 10.01 -12.71
N ILE A 152 -11.54 10.50 -13.57
CA ILE A 152 -11.94 11.15 -14.83
C ILE A 152 -12.03 10.06 -15.91
N PRO A 153 -13.10 10.01 -16.73
CA PRO A 153 -13.14 9.15 -17.90
C PRO A 153 -12.07 9.64 -18.90
N LEU A 154 -10.87 9.09 -18.79
CA LEU A 154 -9.77 9.34 -19.70
C LEU A 154 -9.74 8.21 -20.73
N ASP A 155 -9.69 8.56 -22.01
CA ASP A 155 -9.50 7.59 -23.08
C ASP A 155 -8.19 6.80 -22.87
N ASP A 156 -8.32 5.50 -22.77
CA ASP A 156 -7.40 4.37 -22.96
C ASP A 156 -5.88 4.50 -22.64
N ALA A 157 -5.37 5.66 -22.20
CA ALA A 157 -3.93 5.83 -21.94
C ALA A 157 -3.38 4.92 -20.81
N TYR A 158 -4.23 4.51 -19.86
CA TYR A 158 -3.83 3.74 -18.68
C TYR A 158 -4.62 2.42 -18.48
N GLY A 159 -5.45 2.03 -19.45
CA GLY A 159 -6.25 0.81 -19.43
C GLY A 159 -7.74 1.03 -19.09
N GLU A 160 -8.49 -0.07 -19.02
CA GLU A 160 -9.93 -0.06 -18.77
C GLU A 160 -10.28 0.59 -17.42
N GLU A 161 -11.43 1.29 -17.39
CA GLU A 161 -11.98 1.85 -16.16
C GLU A 161 -12.17 0.75 -15.10
N PRO A 162 -11.80 0.99 -13.82
CA PRO A 162 -12.11 0.06 -12.76
C PRO A 162 -13.62 -0.01 -12.60
N ARG A 163 -14.19 -1.22 -12.65
CA ARG A 163 -15.61 -1.43 -12.33
C ARG A 163 -15.79 -1.17 -10.84
N GLU A 164 -16.58 -0.17 -10.51
CA GLU A 164 -17.09 0.05 -9.16
C GLU A 164 -18.34 -0.82 -9.01
N ASP A 165 -18.18 -2.00 -8.40
CA ASP A 165 -19.29 -2.87 -7.99
C ASP A 165 -19.64 -2.60 -6.53
#